data_1561f383dca548b9b1b03d79c1de9d21
#
_entry.id   1561f383dca548b9b1b03d79c1de9d21
#
_cell.length_a   1.000
_cell.length_b   1.000
_cell.length_c   1.000
_cell.angle_alpha   90.00
_cell.angle_beta   90.00
_cell.angle_gamma   90.00
#
_symmetry.space_group_name_H-M   'P 1'
#
loop_
_entity.id
_entity.type
_entity.pdbx_description
1 polymer ?
#
loop_
_entity_poly.entity_id
_entity_poly.type
_entity_poly.pdbx_seq_one_letter_code
_entity_poly.pdbx_strand_id
1 'polypeptide(L)'
;MDNFMFRNRVLMAKYFLLLLVLFFHASFLFAQSVTDTTINPGVKQLDLIDIAQRIFNKNSVEREDVVVNKKGRVHFSAFPAVGYTLQTGFAGVISANAAFFTSAHNHETENISTVVTSIAYTSKSQIIFPIASSIWTKNNEYNILSDWRYLKYPSQTFGLGGHTQQDSSYNVDYSYIKLHQAILKRFAPDFYAGLGYDFDYFWNISEIDPPTGHETDFQKYGLSSTEKASGLSITLKYDTRRNPINPQKGIYASVLYQPKFTFMGSDANWQSLLLEFRSYIKFPDNSRNILAFWSYNWFSLGGTPPYLLLPSTGWDEFSNTGRGYIQGRFRSLNMIDQEAEYRFTISRNGLFGGVVFADAQTFSDIETGKYEVISPGAGLGIRIMLNKFSRTNIALDYAWGTQGSRGFFVNLGEVF
;
A
#
# COMPACT_ATOMS: atom_id res chain seq x y z
N MET A 1 41.76 -1.68 -0.93
CA MET A 1 40.46 -2.04 -1.51
C MET A 1 39.31 -1.21 -0.94
N ASP A 2 39.38 -0.74 0.29
CA ASP A 2 38.29 -0.01 0.97
C ASP A 2 38.00 1.41 0.42
N ASN A 3 39.00 2.11 -0.07
CA ASN A 3 38.82 3.48 -0.60
C ASN A 3 38.03 3.54 -1.95
N PHE A 4 38.08 2.48 -2.74
CA PHE A 4 37.34 2.41 -4.01
C PHE A 4 35.85 2.12 -3.80
N MET A 5 35.50 1.27 -2.81
CA MET A 5 34.12 0.99 -2.43
C MET A 5 33.42 2.19 -1.79
N PHE A 6 34.13 2.91 -0.92
CA PHE A 6 33.58 4.12 -0.28
C PHE A 6 33.28 5.24 -1.32
N ARG A 7 34.16 5.39 -2.31
CA ARG A 7 34.02 6.39 -3.39
C ARG A 7 32.82 6.09 -4.30
N ASN A 8 32.54 4.83 -4.59
CA ASN A 8 31.37 4.43 -5.39
C ASN A 8 30.05 4.56 -4.63
N ARG A 9 30.03 4.31 -3.32
CA ARG A 9 28.84 4.54 -2.47
C ARG A 9 28.49 6.03 -2.40
N VAL A 10 29.47 6.90 -2.26
CA VAL A 10 29.29 8.35 -2.23
C VAL A 10 28.86 8.88 -3.61
N LEU A 11 29.36 8.28 -4.69
CA LEU A 11 28.98 8.66 -6.06
C LEU A 11 27.54 8.26 -6.39
N MET A 12 27.12 7.04 -6.04
CA MET A 12 25.73 6.59 -6.21
C MET A 12 24.75 7.41 -5.35
N ALA A 13 25.09 7.71 -4.10
CA ALA A 13 24.28 8.58 -3.24
C ALA A 13 24.15 9.99 -3.82
N LYS A 14 25.20 10.54 -4.44
CA LYS A 14 25.16 11.84 -5.13
C LYS A 14 24.26 11.83 -6.37
N TYR A 15 24.31 10.79 -7.19
CA TYR A 15 23.43 10.69 -8.37
C TYR A 15 21.98 10.42 -7.98
N PHE A 16 21.75 9.65 -6.93
CA PHE A 16 20.41 9.43 -6.38
C PHE A 16 19.84 10.74 -5.80
N LEU A 17 20.65 11.49 -5.05
CA LEU A 17 20.26 12.80 -4.52
C LEU A 17 20.02 13.82 -5.65
N LEU A 18 20.82 13.79 -6.70
CA LEU A 18 20.68 14.65 -7.89
C LEU A 18 19.40 14.33 -8.67
N LEU A 19 19.09 13.05 -8.84
CA LEU A 19 17.83 12.57 -9.44
C LEU A 19 16.62 12.98 -8.59
N LEU A 20 16.71 12.85 -7.27
CA LEU A 20 15.69 13.31 -6.33
C LEU A 20 15.47 14.82 -6.41
N VAL A 21 16.56 15.61 -6.46
CA VAL A 21 16.51 17.07 -6.58
C VAL A 21 15.98 17.50 -7.96
N LEU A 22 16.35 16.84 -9.04
CA LEU A 22 15.81 17.10 -10.39
C LEU A 22 14.31 16.75 -10.48
N PHE A 23 13.89 15.65 -9.84
CA PHE A 23 12.49 15.26 -9.77
C PHE A 23 11.67 16.27 -8.95
N PHE A 24 12.22 16.76 -7.82
CA PHE A 24 11.59 17.82 -7.01
C PHE A 24 11.46 19.14 -7.78
N HIS A 25 12.46 19.55 -8.56
CA HIS A 25 12.39 20.78 -9.36
C HIS A 25 11.38 20.69 -10.52
N ALA A 26 11.25 19.52 -11.16
CA ALA A 26 10.23 19.30 -12.19
C ALA A 26 8.80 19.37 -11.62
N SER A 27 8.60 18.92 -10.39
CA SER A 27 7.27 18.92 -9.74
C SER A 27 6.80 20.32 -9.28
N PHE A 28 7.72 21.25 -8.99
CA PHE A 28 7.38 22.62 -8.58
C PHE A 28 6.85 23.49 -9.72
N LEU A 29 7.13 23.16 -10.97
CA LEU A 29 6.69 23.94 -12.13
C LEU A 29 5.22 23.70 -12.53
N PHE A 30 4.54 22.71 -11.96
CA PHE A 30 3.16 22.34 -12.32
C PHE A 30 2.09 22.58 -11.24
N ALA A 31 2.45 23.22 -10.13
CA ALA A 31 1.48 23.54 -9.08
C ALA A 31 0.67 24.79 -9.40
N GLN A 32 -0.10 24.78 -10.49
CA GLN A 32 -1.16 25.77 -10.71
C GLN A 32 -2.52 25.21 -10.26
N SER A 33 -3.20 25.96 -9.42
CA SER A 33 -4.54 25.70 -8.93
C SER A 33 -5.57 25.66 -10.08
N VAL A 34 -6.02 24.46 -10.44
CA VAL A 34 -7.18 24.32 -11.32
C VAL A 34 -8.34 23.76 -10.48
N THR A 35 -9.40 24.52 -10.38
CA THR A 35 -10.70 24.09 -9.84
C THR A 35 -11.19 22.83 -10.55
N ASP A 36 -11.61 21.84 -9.80
CA ASP A 36 -12.03 20.50 -10.24
C ASP A 36 -13.44 20.55 -10.89
N THR A 37 -13.56 21.17 -12.08
CA THR A 37 -14.82 21.37 -12.81
C THR A 37 -14.80 20.76 -14.21
N THR A 38 -14.50 19.47 -14.35
CA THR A 38 -14.74 18.78 -15.63
C THR A 38 -15.62 17.54 -15.43
N ILE A 39 -16.78 17.74 -14.82
CA ILE A 39 -17.94 16.89 -15.06
C ILE A 39 -18.58 17.43 -16.34
N ASN A 40 -18.74 16.61 -17.37
CA ASN A 40 -19.58 16.97 -18.51
C ASN A 40 -20.96 17.39 -17.95
N PRO A 41 -21.38 18.64 -18.07
CA PRO A 41 -22.69 19.07 -17.57
C PRO A 41 -23.73 18.31 -18.39
N GLY A 42 -24.35 17.25 -17.85
CA GLY A 42 -25.37 16.46 -18.51
C GLY A 42 -25.27 14.94 -18.38
N VAL A 43 -24.12 14.38 -17.98
CA VAL A 43 -24.01 12.93 -17.75
C VAL A 43 -24.02 12.64 -16.25
N LYS A 44 -25.09 12.07 -15.76
CA LYS A 44 -25.23 11.64 -14.37
C LYS A 44 -24.26 10.52 -14.03
N GLN A 45 -23.47 10.70 -12.97
CA GLN A 45 -22.58 9.64 -12.48
C GLN A 45 -23.38 8.48 -11.90
N LEU A 46 -22.94 7.25 -12.21
CA LEU A 46 -23.52 6.00 -11.70
C LEU A 46 -22.48 5.22 -10.87
N ASP A 47 -22.99 4.56 -9.85
CA ASP A 47 -22.24 3.60 -9.06
C ASP A 47 -23.04 2.29 -8.88
N LEU A 48 -22.38 1.24 -8.32
CA LEU A 48 -23.05 -0.05 -8.07
C LEU A 48 -24.17 0.08 -7.04
N ILE A 49 -24.09 1.02 -6.10
CA ILE A 49 -25.14 1.23 -5.11
C ILE A 49 -26.39 1.80 -5.79
N ASP A 50 -26.26 2.73 -6.74
CA ASP A 50 -27.37 3.22 -7.54
C ASP A 50 -28.05 2.10 -8.34
N ILE A 51 -27.25 1.22 -8.93
CA ILE A 51 -27.76 0.06 -9.71
C ILE A 51 -28.49 -0.91 -8.78
N ALA A 52 -27.92 -1.26 -7.63
CA ALA A 52 -28.54 -2.14 -6.66
C ALA A 52 -29.88 -1.54 -6.18
N GLN A 53 -29.93 -0.25 -5.85
CA GLN A 53 -31.18 0.41 -5.46
C GLN A 53 -32.26 0.37 -6.55
N ARG A 54 -31.89 0.57 -7.83
CA ARG A 54 -32.85 0.47 -8.95
C ARG A 54 -33.41 -0.95 -9.12
N ILE A 55 -32.60 -1.98 -8.87
CA ILE A 55 -33.03 -3.39 -9.00
C ILE A 55 -33.93 -3.80 -7.84
N PHE A 56 -33.55 -3.47 -6.60
CA PHE A 56 -34.23 -3.97 -5.40
C PHE A 56 -35.33 -3.03 -4.87
N ASN A 57 -35.31 -1.74 -5.24
CA ASN A 57 -36.28 -0.76 -4.77
C ASN A 57 -36.76 0.15 -5.90
N LYS A 58 -37.83 -0.30 -6.59
CA LYS A 58 -38.43 0.42 -7.73
C LYS A 58 -38.92 1.86 -7.43
N ASN A 59 -39.14 2.20 -6.15
CA ASN A 59 -39.59 3.52 -5.71
C ASN A 59 -38.47 4.37 -5.10
N SER A 60 -37.20 4.01 -5.27
CA SER A 60 -36.10 4.78 -4.72
C SER A 60 -36.00 6.12 -5.43
N VAL A 61 -36.06 7.20 -4.66
CA VAL A 61 -35.67 8.54 -5.12
C VAL A 61 -34.21 8.47 -5.55
N GLU A 62 -33.93 8.84 -6.79
CA GLU A 62 -32.57 8.86 -7.29
C GLU A 62 -31.67 9.63 -6.34
N ARG A 63 -30.54 9.06 -5.97
CA ARG A 63 -29.52 9.77 -5.20
C ARG A 63 -29.02 10.92 -6.07
N GLU A 64 -29.38 12.15 -5.68
CA GLU A 64 -28.88 13.34 -6.37
C GLU A 64 -27.36 13.30 -6.43
N ASP A 65 -26.78 13.82 -7.51
CA ASP A 65 -25.34 14.08 -7.64
C ASP A 65 -24.95 15.24 -6.69
N VAL A 66 -25.21 15.04 -5.41
CA VAL A 66 -24.93 16.04 -4.40
C VAL A 66 -23.43 16.03 -4.18
N VAL A 67 -22.78 17.09 -4.62
CA VAL A 67 -21.55 17.58 -4.00
C VAL A 67 -21.65 17.28 -2.50
N VAL A 68 -20.63 16.68 -1.92
CA VAL A 68 -20.54 16.19 -0.54
C VAL A 68 -20.80 17.33 0.48
N ASN A 69 -22.03 17.85 0.55
CA ASN A 69 -22.41 18.99 1.37
C ASN A 69 -23.42 18.63 2.48
N LYS A 70 -23.57 17.34 2.83
CA LYS A 70 -24.38 16.97 4.00
C LYS A 70 -23.48 16.69 5.20
N LYS A 71 -23.43 17.69 6.10
CA LYS A 71 -22.81 17.63 7.42
C LYS A 71 -22.89 16.25 8.08
N GLY A 72 -21.74 15.72 8.51
CA GLY A 72 -21.68 14.62 9.48
C GLY A 72 -22.09 13.25 8.95
N ARG A 73 -22.24 13.03 7.65
CA ARG A 73 -22.59 11.70 7.11
C ARG A 73 -21.32 10.86 6.91
N VAL A 74 -21.33 9.70 7.53
CA VAL A 74 -20.38 8.63 7.21
C VAL A 74 -20.86 7.95 5.92
N HIS A 75 -20.02 7.95 4.90
CA HIS A 75 -20.24 7.20 3.67
C HIS A 75 -19.67 5.80 3.85
N PHE A 76 -20.55 4.87 4.13
CA PHE A 76 -20.21 3.48 4.34
C PHE A 76 -20.40 2.68 3.06
N SER A 77 -19.45 1.82 2.74
CA SER A 77 -19.53 0.87 1.64
C SER A 77 -19.08 -0.49 2.15
N ALA A 78 -19.86 -1.53 1.90
CA ALA A 78 -19.48 -2.91 2.20
C ALA A 78 -19.70 -3.76 0.94
N PHE A 79 -18.79 -4.68 0.70
CA PHE A 79 -18.79 -5.50 -0.50
C PHE A 79 -18.31 -6.92 -0.17
N PRO A 80 -19.14 -7.95 -0.41
CA PRO A 80 -18.71 -9.33 -0.40
C PRO A 80 -18.00 -9.64 -1.72
N ALA A 81 -16.85 -10.29 -1.65
CA ALA A 81 -16.09 -10.73 -2.81
C ALA A 81 -15.70 -12.18 -2.68
N VAL A 82 -15.58 -12.84 -3.82
CA VAL A 82 -14.87 -14.10 -3.96
C VAL A 82 -13.77 -13.85 -4.99
N GLY A 83 -12.56 -14.18 -4.63
CA GLY A 83 -11.40 -13.95 -5.49
C GLY A 83 -10.44 -15.13 -5.47
N TYR A 84 -9.48 -15.07 -6.36
CA TYR A 84 -8.37 -16.00 -6.40
C TYR A 84 -7.08 -15.20 -6.57
N THR A 85 -6.11 -15.45 -5.70
CA THR A 85 -4.75 -14.95 -5.85
C THR A 85 -3.76 -16.11 -5.70
N LEU A 86 -2.53 -15.91 -6.18
CA LEU A 86 -1.46 -16.90 -5.98
C LEU A 86 -1.21 -17.19 -4.50
N GLN A 87 -1.29 -16.14 -3.67
CA GLN A 87 -1.01 -16.23 -2.23
C GLN A 87 -2.14 -16.93 -1.48
N THR A 88 -3.39 -16.60 -1.77
CA THR A 88 -4.55 -17.04 -0.97
C THR A 88 -5.23 -18.28 -1.53
N GLY A 89 -5.00 -18.61 -2.83
CA GLY A 89 -5.91 -19.46 -3.56
C GLY A 89 -7.30 -18.80 -3.65
N PHE A 90 -8.37 -19.57 -3.60
CA PHE A 90 -9.72 -19.02 -3.50
C PHE A 90 -9.94 -18.40 -2.10
N ALA A 91 -10.54 -17.22 -2.08
CA ALA A 91 -10.85 -16.50 -0.86
C ALA A 91 -12.28 -15.96 -0.90
N GLY A 92 -13.01 -16.16 0.18
CA GLY A 92 -14.23 -15.40 0.50
C GLY A 92 -13.82 -14.19 1.34
N VAL A 93 -14.22 -12.99 0.91
CA VAL A 93 -13.84 -11.73 1.55
C VAL A 93 -15.08 -10.88 1.77
N ILE A 94 -15.18 -10.26 2.93
CA ILE A 94 -16.11 -9.14 3.16
C ILE A 94 -15.24 -7.93 3.46
N SER A 95 -15.26 -6.94 2.55
CA SER A 95 -14.54 -5.69 2.72
C SER A 95 -15.50 -4.56 3.07
N ALA A 96 -15.05 -3.64 3.90
CA ALA A 96 -15.81 -2.46 4.28
C ALA A 96 -14.90 -1.22 4.29
N ASN A 97 -15.49 -0.10 3.91
CA ASN A 97 -14.85 1.21 3.88
C ASN A 97 -15.82 2.22 4.48
N ALA A 98 -15.31 3.09 5.35
CA ALA A 98 -16.02 4.25 5.86
C ALA A 98 -15.23 5.51 5.51
N ALA A 99 -15.91 6.50 4.93
CA ALA A 99 -15.32 7.80 4.57
C ALA A 99 -16.18 8.91 5.17
N PHE A 100 -15.58 9.85 5.90
CA PHE A 100 -16.29 10.91 6.61
C PHE A 100 -15.40 12.13 6.89
N PHE A 101 -16.07 13.24 7.21
CA PHE A 101 -15.40 14.44 7.73
C PHE A 101 -15.67 14.56 9.23
N THR A 102 -14.64 14.85 10.01
CA THR A 102 -14.74 14.99 11.47
C THR A 102 -15.30 16.35 11.89
N SER A 103 -15.33 17.34 10.98
CA SER A 103 -15.87 18.67 11.25
C SER A 103 -17.03 19.01 10.33
N ALA A 104 -17.86 19.97 10.76
CA ALA A 104 -19.00 20.46 9.99
C ALA A 104 -18.65 21.67 9.10
N HIS A 105 -17.42 22.12 9.11
CA HIS A 105 -16.98 23.36 8.46
C HIS A 105 -15.90 23.06 7.41
N ASN A 106 -16.00 23.67 6.23
CA ASN A 106 -14.96 23.72 5.20
C ASN A 106 -14.54 22.38 4.57
N HIS A 107 -15.49 21.58 4.10
CA HIS A 107 -15.21 20.35 3.37
C HIS A 107 -14.35 20.51 2.11
N GLU A 108 -14.25 21.73 1.56
CA GLU A 108 -13.43 22.00 0.37
C GLU A 108 -11.92 21.95 0.67
N THR A 109 -11.53 22.23 1.92
CA THR A 109 -10.13 22.31 2.34
C THR A 109 -9.70 21.18 3.28
N GLU A 110 -10.67 20.45 3.84
CA GLU A 110 -10.40 19.35 4.77
C GLU A 110 -10.22 18.01 4.02
N ASN A 111 -9.30 17.21 4.51
CA ASN A 111 -9.09 15.87 4.00
C ASN A 111 -10.17 14.92 4.55
N ILE A 112 -10.60 14.00 3.71
CA ILE A 112 -11.55 12.97 4.10
C ILE A 112 -10.88 11.94 5.03
N SER A 113 -11.50 11.66 6.16
CA SER A 113 -11.11 10.57 7.04
C SER A 113 -11.59 9.25 6.49
N THR A 114 -10.75 8.22 6.58
CA THR A 114 -11.05 6.90 6.05
C THR A 114 -10.76 5.81 7.07
N VAL A 115 -11.62 4.78 7.07
CA VAL A 115 -11.37 3.51 7.75
C VAL A 115 -11.65 2.42 6.74
N VAL A 116 -10.69 1.54 6.52
CA VAL A 116 -10.80 0.38 5.63
C VAL A 116 -10.57 -0.87 6.44
N THR A 117 -11.41 -1.87 6.27
CA THR A 117 -11.26 -3.17 6.92
C THR A 117 -11.78 -4.29 6.02
N SER A 118 -11.32 -5.49 6.26
CA SER A 118 -11.87 -6.68 5.63
C SER A 118 -11.73 -7.89 6.56
N ILE A 119 -12.52 -8.91 6.29
CA ILE A 119 -12.28 -10.25 6.83
C ILE A 119 -12.26 -11.21 5.65
N ALA A 120 -11.21 -12.02 5.57
CA ALA A 120 -11.07 -13.02 4.53
C ALA A 120 -10.78 -14.39 5.14
N TYR A 121 -11.40 -15.43 4.53
CA TYR A 121 -11.05 -16.82 4.75
C TYR A 121 -10.69 -17.46 3.41
N THR A 122 -9.59 -18.22 3.37
CA THR A 122 -9.01 -18.69 2.10
C THR A 122 -8.96 -20.21 2.02
N SER A 123 -8.85 -20.72 0.80
CA SER A 123 -8.68 -22.17 0.56
C SER A 123 -7.33 -22.72 1.09
N LYS A 124 -6.39 -21.85 1.41
CA LYS A 124 -5.14 -22.18 2.12
C LYS A 124 -5.27 -22.07 3.64
N SER A 125 -6.50 -22.07 4.18
CA SER A 125 -6.79 -21.96 5.63
C SER A 125 -6.25 -20.70 6.30
N GLN A 126 -6.11 -19.62 5.54
CA GLN A 126 -5.71 -18.32 6.06
C GLN A 126 -6.92 -17.56 6.60
N ILE A 127 -6.71 -16.82 7.69
CA ILE A 127 -7.63 -15.81 8.22
C ILE A 127 -6.89 -14.47 8.14
N ILE A 128 -7.49 -13.49 7.46
CA ILE A 128 -6.89 -12.19 7.22
C ILE A 128 -7.87 -11.12 7.70
N PHE A 129 -7.48 -10.32 8.70
CA PHE A 129 -8.30 -9.26 9.27
C PHE A 129 -7.46 -8.00 9.50
N PRO A 130 -7.32 -7.12 8.49
CA PRO A 130 -6.71 -5.80 8.61
C PRO A 130 -7.74 -4.74 8.99
N ILE A 131 -7.29 -3.71 9.72
CA ILE A 131 -7.98 -2.45 9.95
C ILE A 131 -6.97 -1.34 9.70
N ALA A 132 -7.17 -0.56 8.63
CA ALA A 132 -6.35 0.61 8.32
C ALA A 132 -7.19 1.88 8.46
N SER A 133 -6.67 2.91 9.11
CA SER A 133 -7.38 4.18 9.23
C SER A 133 -6.47 5.40 9.09
N SER A 134 -7.03 6.45 8.49
CA SER A 134 -6.43 7.79 8.44
C SER A 134 -7.50 8.79 8.85
N ILE A 135 -7.48 9.21 10.11
CA ILE A 135 -8.47 10.11 10.71
C ILE A 135 -7.89 11.51 10.77
N TRP A 136 -8.56 12.45 10.12
CA TRP A 136 -8.22 13.85 10.10
C TRP A 136 -9.06 14.64 11.10
N THR A 137 -8.44 15.43 11.94
CA THR A 137 -9.18 16.35 12.83
C THR A 137 -9.54 17.63 12.10
N LYS A 138 -10.36 18.46 12.76
CA LYS A 138 -10.79 19.77 12.23
C LYS A 138 -9.61 20.57 11.67
N ASN A 139 -9.79 21.19 10.50
CA ASN A 139 -8.80 21.96 9.78
C ASN A 139 -7.53 21.18 9.41
N ASN A 140 -7.58 19.84 9.34
CA ASN A 140 -6.42 18.98 9.12
C ASN A 140 -5.27 19.23 10.14
N GLU A 141 -5.58 19.59 11.39
CA GLU A 141 -4.56 19.90 12.40
C GLU A 141 -3.78 18.65 12.80
N TYR A 142 -4.50 17.56 13.01
CA TYR A 142 -3.89 16.26 13.30
C TYR A 142 -4.35 15.22 12.27
N ASN A 143 -3.45 14.26 12.00
CA ASN A 143 -3.76 13.03 11.31
C ASN A 143 -3.41 11.84 12.19
N ILE A 144 -4.40 11.03 12.53
CA ILE A 144 -4.26 9.82 13.35
C ILE A 144 -4.26 8.64 12.40
N LEU A 145 -3.17 7.86 12.41
CA LEU A 145 -2.97 6.70 11.56
C LEU A 145 -3.02 5.42 12.38
N SER A 146 -3.72 4.42 11.88
CA SER A 146 -3.74 3.07 12.46
C SER A 146 -3.54 2.03 11.38
N ASP A 147 -2.67 1.04 11.63
CA ASP A 147 -2.53 -0.18 10.85
C ASP A 147 -2.52 -1.35 11.83
N TRP A 148 -3.68 -1.97 11.98
CA TRP A 148 -3.89 -3.10 12.86
C TRP A 148 -4.23 -4.33 12.04
N ARG A 149 -3.60 -5.48 12.35
CA ARG A 149 -3.83 -6.72 11.61
C ARG A 149 -3.86 -7.91 12.55
N TYR A 150 -4.76 -8.84 12.26
CA TYR A 150 -4.70 -10.19 12.77
C TYR A 150 -4.63 -11.16 11.58
N LEU A 151 -3.62 -12.01 11.56
CA LEU A 151 -3.44 -13.00 10.52
C LEU A 151 -3.21 -14.38 11.16
N LYS A 152 -3.89 -15.42 10.64
CA LYS A 152 -3.41 -16.79 10.64
C LYS A 152 -2.99 -17.06 9.20
N TYR A 153 -1.68 -17.32 8.97
CA TYR A 153 -1.18 -17.08 7.63
C TYR A 153 -0.15 -18.11 7.15
N PRO A 154 -0.60 -19.36 6.86
CA PRO A 154 0.24 -20.23 6.06
C PRO A 154 0.63 -19.53 4.77
N SER A 155 1.93 -19.38 4.53
CA SER A 155 2.44 -18.65 3.37
C SER A 155 3.67 -19.32 2.79
N GLN A 156 4.04 -18.95 1.57
CA GLN A 156 5.27 -19.40 0.96
C GLN A 156 6.42 -18.44 1.28
N THR A 157 7.60 -18.98 1.47
CA THR A 157 8.86 -18.24 1.42
C THR A 157 9.75 -18.82 0.33
N PHE A 158 10.63 -18.00 -0.21
CA PHE A 158 11.46 -18.30 -1.37
C PHE A 158 12.95 -18.13 -1.04
N GLY A 159 13.27 -17.86 0.25
CA GLY A 159 14.60 -17.49 0.71
C GLY A 159 14.85 -15.99 0.71
N LEU A 160 16.10 -15.58 0.76
CA LEU A 160 16.55 -14.21 0.92
C LEU A 160 17.28 -13.71 -0.34
N GLY A 161 17.04 -12.42 -0.67
CA GLY A 161 17.65 -11.74 -1.81
C GLY A 161 16.79 -11.74 -3.07
N GLY A 162 17.30 -11.05 -4.12
CA GLY A 162 16.64 -10.93 -5.43
C GLY A 162 16.88 -12.10 -6.39
N HIS A 163 17.87 -12.98 -6.10
CA HIS A 163 18.24 -14.11 -6.94
C HIS A 163 17.40 -15.38 -6.70
N THR A 164 16.52 -15.38 -5.72
CA THR A 164 15.71 -16.54 -5.35
C THR A 164 14.86 -17.05 -6.51
N GLN A 165 14.72 -18.38 -6.61
CA GLN A 165 13.95 -19.03 -7.65
C GLN A 165 12.51 -19.32 -7.19
N GLN A 166 11.55 -19.34 -8.11
CA GLN A 166 10.16 -19.59 -7.77
C GLN A 166 9.89 -21.03 -7.35
N ASP A 167 10.63 -21.97 -7.88
CA ASP A 167 10.54 -23.40 -7.59
C ASP A 167 11.24 -23.81 -6.28
N SER A 168 12.05 -22.92 -5.69
CA SER A 168 12.70 -23.13 -4.39
C SER A 168 11.80 -22.76 -3.20
N SER A 169 10.51 -22.56 -3.42
CA SER A 169 9.58 -22.19 -2.35
C SER A 169 9.25 -23.35 -1.42
N TYR A 170 9.06 -23.04 -0.15
CA TYR A 170 8.48 -23.93 0.86
C TYR A 170 7.50 -23.14 1.73
N ASN A 171 6.68 -23.88 2.50
CA ASN A 171 5.63 -23.23 3.29
C ASN A 171 6.13 -22.89 4.70
N VAL A 172 5.67 -21.73 5.20
CA VAL A 172 5.86 -21.30 6.59
C VAL A 172 4.46 -21.02 7.16
N ASP A 173 4.16 -21.60 8.31
CA ASP A 173 2.93 -21.29 9.06
C ASP A 173 3.24 -20.32 10.20
N TYR A 174 2.35 -19.37 10.44
CA TYR A 174 2.42 -18.46 11.57
C TYR A 174 1.09 -17.78 11.83
N SER A 175 0.96 -17.26 13.03
CA SER A 175 -0.07 -16.28 13.40
C SER A 175 0.61 -14.94 13.68
N TYR A 176 -0.08 -13.84 13.41
CA TYR A 176 0.50 -12.51 13.50
C TYR A 176 -0.50 -11.48 14.00
N ILE A 177 -0.07 -10.65 14.93
CA ILE A 177 -0.74 -9.41 15.32
C ILE A 177 0.20 -8.23 15.03
N LYS A 178 -0.33 -7.23 14.34
CA LYS A 178 0.27 -5.91 14.14
C LYS A 178 -0.61 -4.86 14.78
N LEU A 179 -0.03 -4.01 15.60
CA LEU A 179 -0.70 -2.86 16.20
C LEU A 179 0.22 -1.64 16.04
N HIS A 180 0.07 -0.93 14.95
CA HIS A 180 0.79 0.31 14.67
C HIS A 180 -0.17 1.48 14.80
N GLN A 181 0.20 2.47 15.63
CA GLN A 181 -0.61 3.65 15.88
C GLN A 181 0.28 4.89 15.89
N ALA A 182 -0.06 5.92 15.09
CA ALA A 182 0.67 7.17 15.05
C ALA A 182 -0.26 8.38 15.11
N ILE A 183 0.25 9.47 15.67
CA ILE A 183 -0.40 10.78 15.72
C ILE A 183 0.56 11.79 15.12
N LEU A 184 0.14 12.41 14.01
CA LEU A 184 0.91 13.41 13.31
C LEU A 184 0.24 14.77 13.46
N LYS A 185 1.03 15.79 13.77
CA LYS A 185 0.58 17.18 13.88
C LYS A 185 1.04 17.97 12.65
N ARG A 186 0.16 18.81 12.13
CA ARG A 186 0.51 19.76 11.07
C ARG A 186 1.43 20.85 11.60
N PHE A 187 2.58 21.06 10.97
CA PHE A 187 3.51 22.14 11.32
C PHE A 187 3.67 23.19 10.19
N ALA A 188 3.28 22.82 8.96
CA ALA A 188 3.17 23.73 7.82
C ALA A 188 2.04 23.25 6.90
N PRO A 189 1.56 24.04 5.92
CA PRO A 189 0.55 23.59 4.99
C PRO A 189 0.90 22.25 4.35
N ASP A 190 0.02 21.25 4.50
CA ASP A 190 0.15 19.88 4.00
C ASP A 190 1.36 19.07 4.54
N PHE A 191 2.17 19.65 5.45
CA PHE A 191 3.30 18.99 6.14
C PHE A 191 2.94 18.57 7.56
N TYR A 192 3.25 17.32 7.88
CA TYR A 192 2.95 16.69 9.16
C TYR A 192 4.19 15.99 9.71
N ALA A 193 4.35 16.08 11.01
CA ALA A 193 5.36 15.33 11.77
C ALA A 193 4.68 14.68 12.97
N GLY A 194 5.10 13.48 13.33
CA GLY A 194 4.50 12.79 14.45
C GLY A 194 5.26 11.60 14.95
N LEU A 195 4.72 11.07 16.02
CA LEU A 195 5.24 9.91 16.74
C LEU A 195 4.17 8.81 16.77
N GLY A 196 4.63 7.59 16.79
CA GLY A 196 3.79 6.43 16.95
C GLY A 196 4.43 5.37 17.81
N TYR A 197 3.67 4.35 18.08
CA TYR A 197 4.08 3.11 18.71
C TYR A 197 3.72 1.95 17.80
N ASP A 198 4.67 1.06 17.60
CA ASP A 198 4.53 -0.11 16.76
C ASP A 198 4.80 -1.36 17.58
N PHE A 199 3.86 -2.30 17.50
CA PHE A 199 3.96 -3.62 18.09
C PHE A 199 3.63 -4.68 17.06
N ASP A 200 4.55 -5.63 16.88
CA ASP A 200 4.46 -6.78 16.01
C ASP A 200 4.72 -8.04 16.81
N TYR A 201 3.84 -9.03 16.71
CA TYR A 201 4.01 -10.31 17.40
C TYR A 201 3.62 -11.46 16.50
N PHE A 202 4.58 -12.33 16.23
CA PHE A 202 4.37 -13.58 15.52
C PHE A 202 4.45 -14.73 16.53
N TRP A 203 3.61 -15.75 16.35
CA TRP A 203 3.63 -16.97 17.14
C TRP A 203 3.20 -18.17 16.29
N ASN A 204 3.44 -19.38 16.78
CA ASN A 204 3.26 -20.64 16.05
C ASN A 204 4.05 -20.66 14.72
N ILE A 205 5.24 -20.07 14.73
CA ILE A 205 6.09 -20.05 13.55
C ILE A 205 6.68 -21.46 13.36
N SER A 206 6.49 -22.02 12.17
CA SER A 206 7.05 -23.30 11.78
C SER A 206 7.24 -23.39 10.27
N GLU A 207 8.31 -24.04 9.84
CA GLU A 207 8.49 -24.43 8.45
C GLU A 207 7.74 -25.74 8.19
N ILE A 208 7.05 -25.81 7.05
CA ILE A 208 6.29 -26.98 6.62
C ILE A 208 6.97 -27.56 5.40
N ASP A 209 7.42 -28.83 5.50
CA ASP A 209 8.12 -29.55 4.46
C ASP A 209 9.31 -28.76 3.86
N PRO A 210 10.24 -28.26 4.70
CA PRO A 210 11.39 -27.52 4.19
C PRO A 210 12.30 -28.43 3.34
N PRO A 211 13.11 -27.87 2.44
CA PRO A 211 14.07 -28.63 1.66
C PRO A 211 14.97 -29.45 2.54
N THR A 212 15.22 -30.74 2.14
CA THR A 212 16.08 -31.67 2.90
C THR A 212 17.55 -31.54 2.46
N GLY A 213 18.46 -31.78 3.37
CA GLY A 213 19.90 -31.89 3.10
C GLY A 213 20.70 -30.58 3.22
N HIS A 214 20.07 -29.47 3.46
CA HIS A 214 20.71 -28.19 3.77
C HIS A 214 19.80 -27.31 4.62
N GLU A 215 20.40 -26.41 5.37
CA GLU A 215 19.73 -25.45 6.21
C GLU A 215 19.04 -24.39 5.34
N THR A 216 17.76 -24.06 5.65
CA THR A 216 17.01 -23.02 4.95
C THR A 216 17.55 -21.63 5.29
N ASP A 217 17.22 -20.64 4.43
CA ASP A 217 17.59 -19.25 4.74
C ASP A 217 16.90 -18.74 6.01
N PHE A 218 15.70 -19.24 6.32
CA PHE A 218 15.02 -18.88 7.56
C PHE A 218 15.73 -19.46 8.79
N GLN A 219 16.18 -20.71 8.72
CA GLN A 219 16.96 -21.34 9.80
C GLN A 219 18.29 -20.62 10.01
N LYS A 220 19.03 -20.33 8.94
CA LYS A 220 20.29 -19.56 8.99
C LYS A 220 20.11 -18.17 9.57
N TYR A 221 18.99 -17.52 9.24
CA TYR A 221 18.68 -16.17 9.71
C TYR A 221 18.28 -16.14 11.19
N GLY A 222 17.81 -17.25 11.75
CA GLY A 222 17.44 -17.41 13.15
C GLY A 222 15.95 -17.73 13.33
N LEU A 223 15.54 -18.93 12.88
CA LEU A 223 14.16 -19.41 13.08
C LEU A 223 13.84 -19.56 14.58
N SER A 224 12.76 -18.94 15.01
CA SER A 224 12.18 -19.07 16.36
C SER A 224 10.69 -19.37 16.25
N SER A 225 10.10 -20.03 17.26
CA SER A 225 8.65 -20.29 17.32
C SER A 225 7.82 -19.02 17.58
N THR A 226 8.45 -17.96 18.05
CA THR A 226 7.82 -16.65 18.29
C THR A 226 8.81 -15.53 17.96
N GLU A 227 8.32 -14.42 17.43
CA GLU A 227 9.10 -13.20 17.17
C GLU A 227 8.32 -11.98 17.61
N LYS A 228 8.98 -11.07 18.32
CA LYS A 228 8.38 -9.78 18.79
C LYS A 228 9.23 -8.61 18.35
N ALA A 229 8.55 -7.58 17.85
CA ALA A 229 9.15 -6.29 17.62
C ALA A 229 8.27 -5.20 18.26
N SER A 230 8.90 -4.37 19.08
CA SER A 230 8.20 -3.32 19.81
C SER A 230 9.08 -2.08 19.84
N GLY A 231 8.50 -0.92 19.53
CA GLY A 231 9.27 0.32 19.48
C GLY A 231 8.45 1.52 19.05
N LEU A 232 9.16 2.58 18.75
CA LEU A 232 8.58 3.82 18.30
C LEU A 232 8.52 3.91 16.78
N SER A 233 7.69 4.81 16.28
CA SER A 233 7.75 5.29 14.90
C SER A 233 7.82 6.80 14.86
N ILE A 234 8.66 7.34 13.99
CA ILE A 234 8.81 8.77 13.72
C ILE A 234 8.45 8.99 12.27
N THR A 235 7.40 9.78 12.04
CA THR A 235 6.87 10.02 10.70
C THR A 235 6.98 11.49 10.31
N LEU A 236 7.52 11.75 9.13
CA LEU A 236 7.38 13.00 8.40
C LEU A 236 6.51 12.73 7.18
N LYS A 237 5.50 13.57 6.92
CA LYS A 237 4.57 13.38 5.83
C LYS A 237 4.22 14.70 5.15
N TYR A 238 4.21 14.68 3.83
CA TYR A 238 3.64 15.71 2.96
C TYR A 238 2.50 15.10 2.16
N ASP A 239 1.28 15.63 2.26
CA ASP A 239 0.11 15.04 1.61
C ASP A 239 -0.85 16.12 1.10
N THR A 240 -0.84 16.33 -0.20
CA THR A 240 -1.74 17.26 -0.91
C THR A 240 -2.94 16.56 -1.55
N ARG A 241 -3.07 15.24 -1.39
CA ARG A 241 -4.23 14.50 -1.88
C ARG A 241 -5.47 14.85 -1.06
N ARG A 242 -6.58 15.09 -1.72
CA ARG A 242 -7.87 15.35 -1.04
C ARG A 242 -8.64 14.07 -0.74
N ASN A 243 -8.46 13.06 -1.57
CA ASN A 243 -9.09 11.76 -1.42
C ASN A 243 -8.02 10.67 -1.58
N PRO A 244 -7.59 10.00 -0.51
CA PRO A 244 -6.59 8.93 -0.59
C PRO A 244 -7.13 7.61 -1.15
N ILE A 245 -8.47 7.42 -1.22
CA ILE A 245 -9.10 6.19 -1.74
C ILE A 245 -8.95 6.11 -3.26
N ASN A 246 -9.10 7.26 -3.94
CA ASN A 246 -8.99 7.38 -5.39
C ASN A 246 -8.45 8.77 -5.75
N PRO A 247 -7.13 8.97 -5.60
CA PRO A 247 -6.52 10.27 -5.84
C PRO A 247 -6.59 10.66 -7.33
N GLN A 248 -7.08 11.88 -7.58
CA GLN A 248 -7.19 12.43 -8.93
C GLN A 248 -6.04 13.38 -9.26
N LYS A 249 -5.40 13.93 -8.25
CA LYS A 249 -4.23 14.81 -8.32
C LYS A 249 -3.57 14.91 -6.95
N GLY A 250 -2.36 15.41 -6.94
CA GLY A 250 -1.61 15.69 -5.72
C GLY A 250 -0.40 14.78 -5.52
N ILE A 251 0.29 15.03 -4.45
CA ILE A 251 1.52 14.36 -4.07
C ILE A 251 1.34 13.84 -2.64
N TYR A 252 1.85 12.65 -2.42
CA TYR A 252 2.09 12.09 -1.09
C TYR A 252 3.57 11.75 -1.00
N ALA A 253 4.22 12.18 0.08
CA ALA A 253 5.58 11.78 0.41
C ALA A 253 5.68 11.51 1.90
N SER A 254 6.31 10.42 2.28
CA SER A 254 6.53 10.11 3.70
C SER A 254 7.90 9.51 3.96
N VAL A 255 8.41 9.83 5.14
CA VAL A 255 9.58 9.22 5.75
C VAL A 255 9.11 8.61 7.06
N LEU A 256 9.24 7.31 7.21
CA LEU A 256 8.89 6.57 8.41
C LEU A 256 10.14 5.87 8.93
N TYR A 257 10.61 6.30 10.10
CA TYR A 257 11.73 5.68 10.82
C TYR A 257 11.21 4.91 12.02
N GLN A 258 11.58 3.64 12.12
CA GLN A 258 11.03 2.70 13.10
C GLN A 258 12.15 1.99 13.89
N PRO A 259 12.65 2.59 14.97
CA PRO A 259 13.54 1.91 15.91
C PRO A 259 12.76 0.95 16.81
N LYS A 260 13.25 -0.27 16.94
CA LYS A 260 12.73 -1.30 17.84
C LYS A 260 13.72 -1.55 18.96
N PHE A 261 13.22 -1.73 20.18
CA PHE A 261 14.07 -1.77 21.38
C PHE A 261 13.72 -2.94 22.30
N THR A 262 14.71 -3.64 22.78
CA THR A 262 14.52 -4.76 23.73
C THR A 262 13.89 -4.29 25.05
N PHE A 263 14.21 -3.08 25.52
CA PHE A 263 13.57 -2.52 26.73
C PHE A 263 12.07 -2.20 26.55
N MET A 264 11.57 -2.14 25.31
CA MET A 264 10.15 -1.99 24.99
C MET A 264 9.47 -3.33 24.68
N GLY A 265 10.18 -4.46 24.80
CA GLY A 265 9.65 -5.80 24.58
C GLY A 265 9.95 -6.40 23.20
N SER A 266 10.84 -5.79 22.42
CA SER A 266 11.36 -6.38 21.17
C SER A 266 12.38 -7.48 21.50
N ASP A 267 12.45 -8.55 20.72
CA ASP A 267 13.42 -9.61 20.90
C ASP A 267 14.85 -9.16 20.59
N ALA A 268 15.00 -8.17 19.69
CA ALA A 268 16.28 -7.56 19.34
C ALA A 268 16.14 -6.05 19.13
N ASN A 269 17.27 -5.33 19.22
CA ASN A 269 17.35 -3.94 18.81
C ASN A 269 17.64 -3.88 17.31
N TRP A 270 16.79 -3.18 16.57
CA TRP A 270 16.97 -2.96 15.14
C TRP A 270 16.24 -1.72 14.67
N GLN A 271 16.50 -1.28 13.45
CA GLN A 271 15.96 -0.04 12.91
C GLN A 271 15.58 -0.24 11.46
N SER A 272 14.45 0.34 11.06
CA SER A 272 14.07 0.43 9.65
C SER A 272 13.71 1.84 9.23
N LEU A 273 13.83 2.09 7.93
CA LEU A 273 13.47 3.32 7.28
C LEU A 273 12.63 3.00 6.05
N LEU A 274 11.42 3.53 6.01
CA LEU A 274 10.56 3.49 4.84
C LEU A 274 10.48 4.88 4.23
N LEU A 275 10.81 4.96 2.95
CA LEU A 275 10.65 6.16 2.11
C LEU A 275 9.58 5.88 1.08
N GLU A 276 8.54 6.70 1.08
CA GLU A 276 7.43 6.53 0.16
C GLU A 276 7.13 7.83 -0.57
N PHE A 277 6.87 7.72 -1.88
CA PHE A 277 6.46 8.84 -2.71
C PHE A 277 5.36 8.39 -3.67
N ARG A 278 4.28 9.18 -3.78
CA ARG A 278 3.19 8.97 -4.74
C ARG A 278 2.86 10.28 -5.44
N SER A 279 2.63 10.24 -6.75
CA SER A 279 2.25 11.41 -7.54
C SER A 279 1.12 11.07 -8.50
N TYR A 280 0.17 11.98 -8.63
CA TYR A 280 -1.03 11.81 -9.46
C TYR A 280 -1.19 13.01 -10.37
N ILE A 281 -1.19 12.78 -11.68
CA ILE A 281 -1.22 13.83 -12.70
C ILE A 281 -2.33 13.50 -13.69
N LYS A 282 -3.18 14.46 -14.01
CA LYS A 282 -4.14 14.32 -15.10
C LYS A 282 -3.40 14.26 -16.44
N PHE A 283 -3.64 13.22 -17.23
CA PHE A 283 -2.98 13.02 -18.51
C PHE A 283 -3.90 12.32 -19.54
N PRO A 284 -4.13 12.92 -20.73
CA PRO A 284 -3.79 14.29 -21.11
C PRO A 284 -4.40 15.36 -20.20
N ASP A 285 -3.87 16.58 -20.26
CA ASP A 285 -4.44 17.72 -19.52
C ASP A 285 -5.95 17.84 -19.79
N ASN A 286 -6.71 18.21 -18.75
CA ASN A 286 -8.18 18.33 -18.79
C ASN A 286 -8.94 17.02 -19.04
N SER A 287 -8.28 15.87 -19.00
CA SER A 287 -8.95 14.56 -19.06
C SER A 287 -9.37 14.09 -17.67
N ARG A 288 -10.18 13.00 -17.64
CA ARG A 288 -10.46 12.25 -16.41
C ARG A 288 -9.40 11.18 -16.12
N ASN A 289 -8.45 11.00 -17.03
CA ASN A 289 -7.44 9.98 -16.91
C ASN A 289 -6.30 10.47 -16.03
N ILE A 290 -5.66 9.54 -15.35
CA ILE A 290 -4.63 9.83 -14.36
C ILE A 290 -3.38 9.01 -14.71
N LEU A 291 -2.25 9.68 -14.75
CA LEU A 291 -0.95 9.06 -14.69
C LEU A 291 -0.50 9.09 -13.22
N ALA A 292 -0.30 7.94 -12.62
CA ALA A 292 0.07 7.79 -11.23
C ALA A 292 1.43 7.10 -11.12
N PHE A 293 2.24 7.56 -10.17
CA PHE A 293 3.56 7.00 -9.86
C PHE A 293 3.63 6.67 -8.39
N TRP A 294 4.25 5.54 -8.06
CA TRP A 294 4.52 5.09 -6.70
C TRP A 294 5.97 4.63 -6.58
N SER A 295 6.66 5.14 -5.56
CA SER A 295 8.00 4.72 -5.15
C SER A 295 7.93 4.29 -3.70
N TYR A 296 8.26 3.04 -3.41
CA TYR A 296 8.22 2.43 -2.10
C TYR A 296 9.58 1.80 -1.80
N ASN A 297 10.32 2.37 -0.85
CA ASN A 297 11.69 1.98 -0.58
C ASN A 297 11.86 1.70 0.90
N TRP A 298 12.14 0.45 1.26
CA TRP A 298 12.20 0.00 2.63
C TRP A 298 13.58 -0.58 2.95
N PHE A 299 14.22 -0.03 3.98
CA PHE A 299 15.61 -0.30 4.35
C PHE A 299 15.72 -0.72 5.81
N SER A 300 16.52 -1.74 6.09
CA SER A 300 17.01 -2.08 7.42
C SER A 300 18.32 -1.34 7.65
N LEU A 301 18.32 -0.36 8.58
CA LEU A 301 19.48 0.51 8.81
C LEU A 301 20.52 -0.09 9.76
N GLY A 302 20.09 -1.00 10.64
CA GLY A 302 20.98 -1.63 11.59
C GLY A 302 20.23 -2.59 12.51
N GLY A 303 20.98 -3.47 13.16
CA GLY A 303 20.46 -4.59 13.94
C GLY A 303 19.98 -5.76 13.07
N THR A 304 19.29 -6.69 13.68
CA THR A 304 18.76 -7.89 13.02
C THR A 304 17.25 -7.92 13.17
N PRO A 305 16.49 -7.41 12.17
CA PRO A 305 15.04 -7.54 12.18
C PRO A 305 14.63 -9.02 12.16
N PRO A 306 13.48 -9.40 12.75
CA PRO A 306 12.91 -10.73 12.56
C PRO A 306 12.72 -11.07 11.07
N TYR A 307 12.91 -12.35 10.69
CA TYR A 307 12.81 -12.79 9.30
C TYR A 307 11.49 -12.36 8.64
N LEU A 308 10.36 -12.52 9.34
CA LEU A 308 9.04 -12.20 8.83
C LEU A 308 8.77 -10.68 8.75
N LEU A 309 9.60 -9.84 9.40
CA LEU A 309 9.54 -8.37 9.34
C LEU A 309 10.55 -7.75 8.37
N LEU A 310 11.33 -8.56 7.67
CA LEU A 310 12.22 -8.06 6.62
C LEU A 310 11.41 -7.44 5.46
N PRO A 311 11.92 -6.38 4.82
CA PRO A 311 11.38 -5.85 3.58
C PRO A 311 11.07 -6.94 2.56
N SER A 312 9.83 -7.01 2.09
CA SER A 312 9.43 -8.02 1.11
C SER A 312 8.27 -7.61 0.23
N THR A 313 8.18 -8.23 -0.94
CA THR A 313 7.10 -8.02 -1.91
C THR A 313 5.72 -8.14 -1.25
N GLY A 314 4.84 -7.15 -1.45
CA GLY A 314 3.46 -7.21 -0.99
C GLY A 314 3.26 -7.10 0.52
N TRP A 315 4.24 -6.60 1.29
CA TRP A 315 4.13 -6.38 2.72
C TRP A 315 3.88 -4.92 3.13
N ASP A 316 3.53 -4.08 2.17
CA ASP A 316 3.00 -2.74 2.43
C ASP A 316 1.63 -2.76 3.12
N GLU A 317 1.09 -1.58 3.41
CA GLU A 317 -0.18 -1.42 4.16
C GLU A 317 -1.35 -2.17 3.51
N PHE A 318 -1.42 -2.19 2.18
CA PHE A 318 -2.52 -2.81 1.42
C PHE A 318 -2.11 -4.06 0.64
N SER A 319 -0.89 -4.55 0.82
CA SER A 319 -0.34 -5.74 0.15
C SER A 319 -0.31 -5.61 -1.38
N ASN A 320 0.10 -4.46 -1.87
CA ASN A 320 0.02 -4.08 -3.28
C ASN A 320 1.37 -3.93 -3.99
N THR A 321 2.51 -3.76 -3.27
CA THR A 321 3.82 -3.64 -3.91
C THR A 321 4.19 -4.88 -4.71
N GLY A 322 4.74 -4.67 -5.93
CA GLY A 322 5.20 -5.73 -6.80
C GLY A 322 4.06 -6.58 -7.37
N ARG A 323 3.02 -5.96 -7.91
CA ARG A 323 1.94 -6.68 -8.60
C ARG A 323 2.49 -7.53 -9.75
N GLY A 324 2.03 -8.78 -9.85
CA GLY A 324 2.57 -9.81 -10.73
C GLY A 324 3.34 -10.88 -9.97
N TYR A 325 3.66 -10.61 -8.70
CA TYR A 325 4.35 -11.55 -7.82
C TYR A 325 3.49 -11.96 -6.64
N ILE A 326 3.69 -13.17 -6.15
CA ILE A 326 3.08 -13.62 -4.90
C ILE A 326 3.68 -12.84 -3.72
N GLN A 327 2.88 -12.54 -2.71
CA GLN A 327 3.36 -11.88 -1.51
C GLN A 327 4.52 -12.66 -0.87
N GLY A 328 5.59 -11.96 -0.49
CA GLY A 328 6.79 -12.58 0.04
C GLY A 328 7.69 -13.24 -1.01
N ARG A 329 7.43 -13.04 -2.34
CA ARG A 329 8.24 -13.62 -3.40
C ARG A 329 9.72 -13.27 -3.29
N PHE A 330 10.01 -12.05 -2.92
CA PHE A 330 11.35 -11.58 -2.61
C PHE A 330 11.35 -11.00 -1.20
N ARG A 331 12.44 -11.21 -0.49
CA ARG A 331 12.63 -10.74 0.89
C ARG A 331 14.11 -10.47 1.12
N SER A 332 14.46 -9.34 1.73
CA SER A 332 15.85 -9.01 2.08
C SER A 332 15.93 -7.88 3.11
N LEU A 333 17.14 -7.45 3.45
CA LEU A 333 17.37 -6.28 4.31
C LEU A 333 16.89 -4.98 3.67
N ASN A 334 16.94 -4.87 2.34
CA ASN A 334 16.54 -3.64 1.66
C ASN A 334 15.74 -3.96 0.40
N MET A 335 14.71 -3.16 0.16
CA MET A 335 13.81 -3.24 -0.98
C MET A 335 13.67 -1.87 -1.63
N ILE A 336 13.68 -1.82 -2.95
CA ILE A 336 13.28 -0.67 -3.76
C ILE A 336 12.21 -1.14 -4.73
N ASP A 337 11.06 -0.47 -4.74
CA ASP A 337 9.95 -0.75 -5.65
C ASP A 337 9.46 0.55 -6.31
N GLN A 338 9.25 0.50 -7.61
CA GLN A 338 8.81 1.63 -8.43
C GLN A 338 7.66 1.19 -9.31
N GLU A 339 6.52 1.87 -9.20
CA GLU A 339 5.34 1.57 -10.02
C GLU A 339 4.85 2.79 -10.79
N ALA A 340 4.26 2.55 -11.95
CA ALA A 340 3.53 3.53 -12.75
C ALA A 340 2.22 2.95 -13.23
N GLU A 341 1.16 3.75 -13.18
CA GLU A 341 -0.17 3.38 -13.68
C GLU A 341 -0.73 4.47 -14.58
N TYR A 342 -1.42 4.04 -15.64
CA TYR A 342 -2.32 4.90 -16.39
C TYR A 342 -3.75 4.43 -16.17
N ARG A 343 -4.52 5.24 -15.42
CA ARG A 343 -5.94 5.03 -15.10
C ARG A 343 -6.80 5.80 -16.09
N PHE A 344 -7.74 5.14 -16.75
CA PHE A 344 -8.58 5.78 -17.77
C PHE A 344 -10.05 5.43 -17.59
N THR A 345 -10.91 6.37 -18.01
CA THR A 345 -12.35 6.21 -17.95
C THR A 345 -12.84 5.48 -19.20
N ILE A 346 -13.60 4.38 -19.04
CA ILE A 346 -14.23 3.62 -20.12
C ILE A 346 -15.64 4.13 -20.37
N SER A 347 -16.47 4.24 -19.32
CA SER A 347 -17.86 4.65 -19.46
C SER A 347 -18.04 6.15 -19.18
N ARG A 348 -18.87 6.83 -19.96
CA ARG A 348 -19.14 8.29 -19.81
C ARG A 348 -19.72 8.65 -18.43
N ASN A 349 -20.49 7.74 -17.82
CA ASN A 349 -21.10 7.91 -16.51
C ASN A 349 -20.15 7.57 -15.34
N GLY A 350 -18.89 7.17 -15.63
CA GLY A 350 -17.87 6.88 -14.62
C GLY A 350 -18.02 5.55 -13.91
N LEU A 351 -19.00 4.69 -14.29
CA LEU A 351 -19.20 3.38 -13.67
C LEU A 351 -18.02 2.43 -13.93
N PHE A 352 -17.49 2.45 -15.17
CA PHE A 352 -16.38 1.60 -15.59
C PHE A 352 -15.17 2.43 -15.96
N GLY A 353 -14.03 2.01 -15.46
CA GLY A 353 -12.69 2.48 -15.81
C GLY A 353 -11.75 1.32 -16.07
N GLY A 354 -10.55 1.64 -16.49
CA GLY A 354 -9.48 0.67 -16.69
C GLY A 354 -8.15 1.21 -16.21
N VAL A 355 -7.19 0.31 -16.06
CA VAL A 355 -5.81 0.64 -15.74
C VAL A 355 -4.86 -0.22 -16.56
N VAL A 356 -3.72 0.35 -16.95
CA VAL A 356 -2.53 -0.37 -17.36
C VAL A 356 -1.40 0.08 -16.43
N PHE A 357 -0.55 -0.85 -16.01
CA PHE A 357 0.50 -0.55 -15.06
C PHE A 357 1.77 -1.36 -15.32
N ALA A 358 2.87 -0.85 -14.82
CA ALA A 358 4.15 -1.55 -14.77
C ALA A 358 4.85 -1.21 -13.47
N ASP A 359 5.55 -2.17 -12.92
CA ASP A 359 6.38 -2.06 -11.73
C ASP A 359 7.76 -2.68 -11.94
N ALA A 360 8.70 -2.30 -11.10
CA ALA A 360 10.02 -2.88 -11.04
C ALA A 360 10.52 -2.85 -9.59
N GLN A 361 10.84 -4.02 -9.06
CA GLN A 361 11.38 -4.15 -7.72
C GLN A 361 12.78 -4.75 -7.72
N THR A 362 13.58 -4.38 -6.72
CA THR A 362 14.90 -4.95 -6.50
C THR A 362 15.16 -5.10 -5.00
N PHE A 363 15.88 -6.14 -4.65
CA PHE A 363 16.20 -6.50 -3.28
C PHE A 363 17.72 -6.63 -3.13
N SER A 364 18.25 -6.15 -1.99
CA SER A 364 19.66 -6.31 -1.71
C SER A 364 20.01 -7.77 -1.51
N ASP A 365 21.18 -8.18 -1.95
CA ASP A 365 21.78 -9.43 -1.52
C ASP A 365 22.15 -9.35 -0.02
N ILE A 366 21.91 -10.40 0.73
CA ILE A 366 22.11 -10.42 2.20
C ILE A 366 23.57 -10.29 2.60
N GLU A 367 24.48 -10.91 1.83
CA GLU A 367 25.90 -10.96 2.17
C GLU A 367 26.65 -9.71 1.66
N THR A 368 26.35 -9.30 0.44
CA THR A 368 27.08 -8.20 -0.23
C THR A 368 26.42 -6.85 -0.11
N GLY A 369 25.10 -6.81 0.23
CA GLY A 369 24.28 -5.61 0.27
C GLY A 369 24.03 -4.98 -1.10
N LYS A 370 24.37 -5.64 -2.22
CA LYS A 370 24.22 -5.12 -3.57
C LYS A 370 22.85 -5.42 -4.15
N TYR A 371 22.39 -4.55 -5.04
CA TYR A 371 21.20 -4.74 -5.85
C TYR A 371 21.62 -5.27 -7.22
N GLU A 372 21.45 -6.56 -7.47
CA GLU A 372 21.97 -7.22 -8.67
C GLU A 372 20.86 -7.64 -9.64
N VAL A 373 19.63 -7.81 -9.14
CA VAL A 373 18.51 -8.26 -9.94
C VAL A 373 17.37 -7.26 -9.85
N ILE A 374 16.83 -6.89 -11.03
CA ILE A 374 15.58 -6.14 -11.15
C ILE A 374 14.50 -7.14 -11.57
N SER A 375 13.39 -7.15 -10.84
CA SER A 375 12.23 -8.01 -11.10
C SER A 375 11.07 -7.14 -11.60
N PRO A 376 10.89 -7.02 -12.94
CA PRO A 376 9.80 -6.24 -13.51
C PRO A 376 8.47 -6.98 -13.44
N GLY A 377 7.39 -6.22 -13.28
CA GLY A 377 6.01 -6.66 -13.40
C GLY A 377 5.23 -5.72 -14.32
N ALA A 378 4.14 -6.21 -14.88
CA ALA A 378 3.20 -5.41 -15.66
C ALA A 378 1.83 -6.03 -15.65
N GLY A 379 0.79 -5.22 -15.85
CA GLY A 379 -0.57 -5.73 -15.87
C GLY A 379 -1.59 -4.74 -16.40
N LEU A 380 -2.82 -5.20 -16.35
CA LEU A 380 -4.00 -4.44 -16.73
C LEU A 380 -5.15 -4.77 -15.77
N GLY A 381 -6.09 -3.85 -15.64
CA GLY A 381 -7.22 -4.07 -14.74
C GLY A 381 -8.47 -3.27 -15.11
N ILE A 382 -9.54 -3.66 -14.46
CA ILE A 382 -10.85 -3.01 -14.56
C ILE A 382 -11.14 -2.30 -13.24
N ARG A 383 -11.79 -1.16 -13.33
CA ARG A 383 -12.32 -0.37 -12.21
C ARG A 383 -13.83 -0.30 -12.32
N ILE A 384 -14.52 -0.67 -11.26
CA ILE A 384 -15.97 -0.59 -11.17
C ILE A 384 -16.32 0.34 -10.01
N MET A 385 -16.98 1.47 -10.27
CA MET A 385 -17.37 2.43 -9.24
C MET A 385 -18.37 1.82 -8.29
N LEU A 386 -17.94 1.53 -7.05
CA LEU A 386 -18.79 1.03 -5.99
C LEU A 386 -19.60 2.16 -5.35
N ASN A 387 -18.93 3.26 -5.02
CA ASN A 387 -19.54 4.41 -4.36
C ASN A 387 -18.98 5.72 -4.94
N LYS A 388 -19.83 6.48 -5.63
CA LYS A 388 -19.45 7.74 -6.28
C LYS A 388 -19.10 8.88 -5.31
N PHE A 389 -19.62 8.85 -4.07
CA PHE A 389 -19.36 9.90 -3.08
C PHE A 389 -17.97 9.79 -2.48
N SER A 390 -17.57 8.59 -2.07
CA SER A 390 -16.20 8.31 -1.59
C SER A 390 -15.21 8.07 -2.74
N ARG A 391 -15.69 7.93 -3.98
CA ARG A 391 -14.95 7.51 -5.17
C ARG A 391 -14.30 6.15 -5.01
N THR A 392 -14.92 5.28 -4.21
CA THR A 392 -14.42 3.92 -4.00
C THR A 392 -14.70 3.07 -5.23
N ASN A 393 -13.65 2.50 -5.81
CA ASN A 393 -13.72 1.50 -6.86
C ASN A 393 -13.57 0.08 -6.31
N ILE A 394 -14.11 -0.89 -7.00
CA ILE A 394 -13.63 -2.27 -6.97
C ILE A 394 -12.58 -2.35 -8.06
N ALA A 395 -11.35 -2.65 -7.68
CA ALA A 395 -10.22 -2.83 -8.59
C ALA A 395 -9.99 -4.33 -8.81
N LEU A 396 -9.95 -4.75 -10.07
CA LEU A 396 -9.71 -6.13 -10.49
C LEU A 396 -8.54 -6.09 -11.48
N ASP A 397 -7.36 -6.48 -11.03
CA ASP A 397 -6.12 -6.44 -11.80
C ASP A 397 -5.65 -7.86 -12.14
N TYR A 398 -5.06 -8.02 -13.32
CA TYR A 398 -4.29 -9.19 -13.69
C TYR A 398 -2.89 -8.76 -14.09
N ALA A 399 -1.89 -9.40 -13.51
CA ALA A 399 -0.50 -9.01 -13.66
C ALA A 399 0.41 -10.19 -13.95
N TRP A 400 1.53 -9.90 -14.58
CA TRP A 400 2.60 -10.81 -14.92
C TRP A 400 3.91 -10.30 -14.33
N GLY A 401 4.70 -11.20 -13.77
CA GLY A 401 6.08 -11.01 -13.33
C GLY A 401 7.03 -11.93 -14.08
N THR A 402 8.27 -11.99 -13.62
CA THR A 402 9.29 -12.91 -14.16
C THR A 402 9.11 -14.34 -13.65
N GLN A 403 9.84 -15.30 -14.22
CA GLN A 403 9.85 -16.71 -13.84
C GLN A 403 8.46 -17.36 -13.85
N GLY A 404 7.57 -16.90 -14.75
CA GLY A 404 6.20 -17.43 -14.87
C GLY A 404 5.22 -16.94 -13.80
N SER A 405 5.61 -16.01 -12.96
CA SER A 405 4.74 -15.41 -11.94
C SER A 405 3.62 -14.62 -12.61
N ARG A 406 2.38 -14.83 -12.16
CA ARG A 406 1.19 -14.13 -12.65
C ARG A 406 0.03 -14.34 -11.69
N GLY A 407 -0.90 -13.39 -11.62
CA GLY A 407 -2.06 -13.55 -10.73
C GLY A 407 -3.09 -12.45 -10.83
N PHE A 408 -4.20 -12.69 -10.14
CA PHE A 408 -5.26 -11.71 -9.94
C PHE A 408 -5.04 -10.98 -8.62
N PHE A 409 -5.37 -9.68 -8.63
CA PHE A 409 -5.33 -8.81 -7.47
C PHE A 409 -6.69 -8.10 -7.37
N VAL A 410 -7.27 -8.08 -6.18
CA VAL A 410 -8.59 -7.48 -5.92
C VAL A 410 -8.45 -6.49 -4.79
N ASN A 411 -8.81 -5.23 -5.04
CA ASN A 411 -8.75 -4.16 -4.05
C ASN A 411 -10.06 -3.39 -3.94
N LEU A 412 -10.28 -2.77 -2.78
CA LEU A 412 -11.34 -1.80 -2.55
C LEU A 412 -10.74 -0.40 -2.44
N GLY A 413 -10.91 0.41 -3.45
CA GLY A 413 -10.20 1.65 -3.71
C GLY A 413 -9.25 1.51 -4.89
N GLU A 414 -8.31 2.43 -5.03
CA GLU A 414 -7.19 2.28 -5.94
C GLU A 414 -6.02 1.59 -5.21
N VAL A 415 -5.05 1.10 -5.99
CA VAL A 415 -3.92 0.34 -5.46
C VAL A 415 -3.00 1.23 -4.62
N PHE A 416 -2.81 2.50 -5.03
CA PHE A 416 -2.02 3.49 -4.27
C PHE A 416 -2.49 4.91 -4.52
#